data_8fb9552941b59bfc2ce5e2df074a4643
#
_entry.id   8fb9552941b59bfc2ce5e2df074a4643
#
_cell.length_a   1.000
_cell.length_b   1.000
_cell.length_c   1.000
_cell.angle_alpha   90.00
_cell.angle_beta   90.00
_cell.angle_gamma   90.00
#
_symmetry.space_group_name_H-M   'P 1'
#
loop_
_entity.id
_entity.type
_entity.pdbx_description
1 polymer ?
#
loop_
_entity_poly.entity_id
_entity_poly.type
_entity_poly.pdbx_seq_one_letter_code
_entity_poly.pdbx_strand_id
1 'polypeptide(L)'
;TAIVSGAAAQEPAEASTPAGIERKKMESLWFTHTDNAAGAQLDAMGRYSRLGIKYDKTKGGYKRAQEGVNNDSYGFSTDGGGTFDNLGGAFLWGYFDYTHDKIRDARFNASLIDPLRGMPYYIADRNLSDWINQDYSLGLKAATPALWDRLIFGIGLDYTNAQGAKQMDPRPKVLMSKFAVTPSVVVTAGRHAVGADFAYSSRREDGLSMNSVIFVNQPVWEMLGTGFFTEGEIGAGMSGLRDYNANSLGGGVQYSFSTDKIKVLLSGEYTHTVEDAGNHY
;
A
#
# COMPACT_ATOMS: atom_id res chain seq x y z
N THR A 1 -0.08 -10.79 17.39
CA THR A 1 -0.90 -9.61 17.06
C THR A 1 -1.95 -9.42 18.15
N ALA A 2 -1.91 -8.31 18.90
CA ALA A 2 -2.96 -7.96 19.85
C ALA A 2 -3.89 -6.96 19.16
N ILE A 3 -5.17 -7.30 19.04
CA ILE A 3 -6.20 -6.42 18.48
C ILE A 3 -7.06 -5.94 19.63
N VAL A 4 -7.07 -4.63 19.87
CA VAL A 4 -7.97 -3.98 20.84
C VAL A 4 -9.09 -3.31 20.05
N SER A 5 -10.33 -3.81 20.16
CA SER A 5 -11.48 -3.14 19.57
C SER A 5 -12.13 -2.23 20.60
N GLY A 6 -12.16 -0.93 20.28
CA GLY A 6 -12.95 0.04 21.02
C GLY A 6 -14.37 0.08 20.47
N ALA A 7 -15.36 -0.33 21.26
CA ALA A 7 -16.76 -0.26 20.85
C ALA A 7 -17.32 1.14 21.14
N ALA A 8 -17.81 1.82 20.12
CA ALA A 8 -18.74 2.91 20.27
C ALA A 8 -20.13 2.45 19.78
N ALA A 9 -21.03 2.32 20.76
CA ALA A 9 -22.50 2.29 20.71
C ALA A 9 -23.23 1.25 19.84
N GLN A 10 -23.88 0.30 20.52
CA GLN A 10 -25.18 -0.34 20.25
C GLN A 10 -25.41 -0.98 18.88
N GLU A 11 -24.55 -1.92 18.51
CA GLU A 11 -24.91 -3.04 17.66
C GLU A 11 -24.94 -4.34 18.48
N PRO A 12 -25.60 -5.42 17.98
CA PRO A 12 -25.62 -6.70 18.68
C PRO A 12 -24.21 -7.12 19.07
N ALA A 13 -24.01 -7.59 20.27
CA ALA A 13 -22.70 -7.87 20.87
C ALA A 13 -21.74 -8.74 20.00
N GLU A 14 -22.29 -9.53 19.10
CA GLU A 14 -21.55 -10.39 18.19
C GLU A 14 -20.88 -9.64 17.04
N ALA A 15 -21.46 -8.52 16.61
CA ALA A 15 -20.93 -7.70 15.49
C ALA A 15 -19.77 -6.78 15.89
N SER A 16 -19.60 -6.50 17.19
CA SER A 16 -18.56 -5.62 17.73
C SER A 16 -17.29 -6.36 18.17
N THR A 17 -17.27 -7.68 18.12
CA THR A 17 -16.07 -8.47 18.43
C THR A 17 -15.08 -8.43 17.26
N PRO A 18 -13.76 -8.54 17.49
CA PRO A 18 -12.77 -8.62 16.41
C PRO A 18 -13.09 -9.70 15.37
N ALA A 19 -13.52 -10.88 15.83
CA ALA A 19 -13.94 -11.99 14.95
C ALA A 19 -15.21 -11.65 14.14
N GLY A 20 -16.16 -10.94 14.74
CA GLY A 20 -17.37 -10.49 14.07
C GLY A 20 -17.09 -9.47 12.98
N ILE A 21 -16.16 -8.54 13.21
CA ILE A 21 -15.69 -7.55 12.22
C ILE A 21 -15.01 -8.26 11.05
N GLU A 22 -14.11 -9.21 11.33
CA GLU A 22 -13.43 -9.95 10.26
C GLU A 22 -14.42 -10.81 9.44
N ARG A 23 -15.40 -11.43 10.07
CA ARG A 23 -16.44 -12.17 9.38
C ARG A 23 -17.27 -11.26 8.47
N LYS A 24 -17.69 -10.09 8.96
CA LYS A 24 -18.41 -9.09 8.15
C LYS A 24 -17.58 -8.62 6.96
N LYS A 25 -16.27 -8.37 7.14
CA LYS A 25 -15.38 -8.03 6.04
C LYS A 25 -15.32 -9.14 4.99
N MET A 26 -15.19 -10.39 5.39
CA MET A 26 -15.20 -11.53 4.46
C MET A 26 -16.54 -11.68 3.70
N GLU A 27 -17.66 -11.34 4.32
CA GLU A 27 -18.98 -11.35 3.72
C GLU A 27 -19.23 -10.13 2.80
N SER A 28 -18.40 -9.09 2.92
CA SER A 28 -18.48 -7.82 2.19
C SER A 28 -17.69 -7.91 0.88
N LEU A 29 -18.31 -8.48 -0.15
CA LEU A 29 -17.64 -8.83 -1.39
C LEU A 29 -17.10 -7.62 -2.14
N TRP A 30 -17.88 -6.55 -2.25
CA TRP A 30 -17.47 -5.34 -2.93
C TRP A 30 -16.34 -4.61 -2.18
N PHE A 31 -16.50 -4.47 -0.87
CA PHE A 31 -15.51 -3.80 -0.03
C PHE A 31 -14.15 -4.51 -0.03
N THR A 32 -14.17 -5.86 0.02
CA THR A 32 -12.96 -6.66 0.20
C THR A 32 -12.26 -7.02 -1.11
N HIS A 33 -13.03 -7.17 -2.21
CA HIS A 33 -12.51 -7.73 -3.45
C HIS A 33 -12.53 -6.76 -4.63
N THR A 34 -12.90 -5.48 -4.40
CA THR A 34 -12.83 -4.43 -5.44
C THR A 34 -12.32 -3.11 -4.88
N ASP A 35 -11.81 -2.27 -5.77
CA ASP A 35 -11.48 -0.89 -5.47
C ASP A 35 -12.67 0.06 -5.63
N ASN A 36 -13.81 -0.47 -6.09
CA ASN A 36 -15.05 0.28 -6.30
C ASN A 36 -15.70 0.68 -4.96
N ALA A 37 -15.45 1.91 -4.51
CA ALA A 37 -16.00 2.42 -3.25
C ALA A 37 -17.53 2.52 -3.26
N ALA A 38 -18.15 2.77 -4.43
CA ALA A 38 -19.61 2.81 -4.55
C ALA A 38 -20.24 1.43 -4.24
N GLY A 39 -19.55 0.34 -4.63
CA GLY A 39 -19.99 -1.02 -4.34
C GLY A 39 -19.98 -1.36 -2.85
N ALA A 40 -19.09 -0.76 -2.07
CA ALA A 40 -19.01 -0.99 -0.63
C ALA A 40 -20.30 -0.56 0.11
N GLN A 41 -21.08 0.38 -0.44
CA GLN A 41 -22.39 0.75 0.07
C GLN A 41 -23.38 -0.42 0.07
N LEU A 42 -23.25 -1.37 -0.90
CA LEU A 42 -24.14 -2.52 -1.02
C LEU A 42 -23.86 -3.61 0.02
N ASP A 43 -22.69 -3.61 0.61
CA ASP A 43 -22.31 -4.62 1.61
C ASP A 43 -22.94 -4.34 2.99
N ALA A 44 -23.55 -3.19 3.18
CA ALA A 44 -24.24 -2.79 4.42
C ALA A 44 -23.37 -3.04 5.67
N MET A 45 -22.11 -2.66 5.59
CA MET A 45 -21.18 -2.80 6.73
C MET A 45 -21.65 -1.96 7.90
N GLY A 46 -21.85 -2.61 9.05
CA GLY A 46 -22.13 -1.91 10.31
C GLY A 46 -20.94 -1.03 10.73
N ARG A 47 -21.22 -0.03 11.56
CA ARG A 47 -20.17 0.85 12.08
C ARG A 47 -19.22 0.10 13.00
N TYR A 48 -17.93 0.28 12.79
CA TYR A 48 -16.88 -0.26 13.64
C TYR A 48 -15.66 0.66 13.65
N SER A 49 -14.83 0.52 14.67
CA SER A 49 -13.46 1.02 14.66
C SER A 49 -12.55 -0.03 15.27
N ARG A 50 -11.35 -0.13 14.74
CA ARG A 50 -10.33 -1.06 15.19
C ARG A 50 -8.99 -0.33 15.36
N LEU A 51 -8.26 -0.71 16.40
CA LEU A 51 -6.90 -0.29 16.65
C LEU A 51 -6.04 -1.53 16.86
N GLY A 52 -4.88 -1.58 16.22
CA GLY A 52 -3.95 -2.69 16.29
C GLY A 52 -2.53 -2.23 16.58
N ILE A 53 -1.82 -3.02 17.36
CA ILE A 53 -0.38 -2.92 17.55
C ILE A 53 0.23 -4.25 17.16
N LYS A 54 1.28 -4.21 16.34
CA LYS A 54 1.92 -5.39 15.79
C LYS A 54 3.42 -5.36 16.06
N TYR A 55 3.96 -6.49 16.45
CA TYR A 55 5.39 -6.72 16.46
C TYR A 55 5.68 -8.04 15.73
N ASP A 56 6.52 -7.97 14.71
CA ASP A 56 7.00 -9.14 13.98
C ASP A 56 8.51 -9.20 14.05
N LYS A 57 9.02 -10.41 14.21
CA LYS A 57 10.44 -10.69 14.14
C LYS A 57 10.70 -11.81 13.16
N THR A 58 11.47 -11.52 12.11
CA THR A 58 11.92 -12.51 11.15
C THR A 58 13.43 -12.69 11.29
N LYS A 59 13.86 -13.93 11.45
CA LYS A 59 15.28 -14.30 11.50
C LYS A 59 15.50 -15.61 10.76
N GLY A 60 16.51 -15.66 9.88
CA GLY A 60 16.82 -16.89 9.17
C GLY A 60 17.92 -16.74 8.13
N GLY A 61 18.47 -17.88 7.71
CA GLY A 61 19.48 -17.96 6.66
C GLY A 61 18.88 -18.19 5.26
N TYR A 62 17.63 -18.65 5.17
CA TYR A 62 16.94 -18.82 3.90
C TYR A 62 16.30 -17.50 3.49
N LYS A 63 17.02 -16.72 2.68
CA LYS A 63 16.65 -15.36 2.29
C LYS A 63 17.30 -14.99 0.96
N ARG A 64 16.74 -13.96 0.30
CA ARG A 64 17.40 -13.35 -0.86
C ARG A 64 18.65 -12.57 -0.43
N ALA A 65 19.56 -12.35 -1.36
CA ALA A 65 20.80 -11.61 -1.08
C ALA A 65 20.54 -10.16 -0.61
N GLN A 66 19.45 -9.56 -1.07
CA GLN A 66 19.01 -8.20 -0.74
C GLN A 66 18.31 -8.10 0.62
N GLU A 67 17.83 -9.21 1.16
CA GLU A 67 17.15 -9.23 2.45
C GLU A 67 18.16 -9.29 3.60
N GLY A 68 17.82 -8.64 4.70
CA GLY A 68 18.62 -8.71 5.93
C GLY A 68 18.54 -10.08 6.62
N VAL A 69 19.46 -10.34 7.52
CA VAL A 69 19.48 -11.58 8.33
C VAL A 69 18.41 -11.57 9.42
N ASN A 70 18.06 -10.39 9.90
CA ASN A 70 17.07 -10.18 10.95
C ASN A 70 16.27 -8.94 10.62
N ASN A 71 14.96 -9.03 10.74
CA ASN A 71 14.04 -7.90 10.65
C ASN A 71 13.19 -7.84 11.92
N ASP A 72 13.23 -6.71 12.62
CA ASP A 72 12.36 -6.36 13.73
C ASP A 72 11.39 -5.28 13.23
N SER A 73 10.09 -5.61 13.12
CA SER A 73 9.03 -4.74 12.60
C SER A 73 8.04 -4.37 13.69
N TYR A 74 7.80 -3.08 13.86
CA TYR A 74 6.83 -2.51 14.80
C TYR A 74 5.74 -1.81 14.00
N GLY A 75 4.49 -2.18 14.23
CA GLY A 75 3.35 -1.63 13.52
C GLY A 75 2.28 -1.06 14.43
N PHE A 76 1.65 0.01 13.97
CA PHE A 76 0.42 0.57 14.51
C PHE A 76 -0.58 0.68 13.37
N SER A 77 -1.80 0.22 13.60
CA SER A 77 -2.86 0.29 12.60
C SER A 77 -4.17 0.74 13.24
N THR A 78 -4.93 1.51 12.49
CA THR A 78 -6.33 1.78 12.83
C THR A 78 -7.16 1.78 11.57
N ASP A 79 -8.34 1.19 11.63
CA ASP A 79 -9.32 1.26 10.56
C ASP A 79 -10.73 1.30 11.14
N GLY A 80 -11.64 1.89 10.39
CA GLY A 80 -13.03 1.95 10.82
C GLY A 80 -13.91 2.70 9.85
N GLY A 81 -15.19 2.50 10.01
CA GLY A 81 -16.19 3.12 9.16
C GLY A 81 -17.52 2.38 9.19
N GLY A 82 -18.34 2.63 8.20
CA GLY A 82 -19.66 2.04 8.02
C GLY A 82 -20.63 3.02 7.39
N THR A 83 -21.91 2.72 7.46
CA THR A 83 -22.98 3.60 6.97
C THR A 83 -23.43 4.56 8.07
N PHE A 84 -23.58 5.83 7.73
CA PHE A 84 -23.89 6.93 8.65
C PHE A 84 -25.25 7.58 8.34
N ASP A 85 -26.25 7.34 9.19
CA ASP A 85 -27.61 7.88 9.01
C ASP A 85 -27.67 9.41 9.07
N ASN A 86 -26.83 10.03 9.91
CA ASN A 86 -26.70 11.48 10.01
C ASN A 86 -26.11 12.15 8.76
N LEU A 87 -25.54 11.35 7.84
CA LEU A 87 -25.09 11.77 6.52
C LEU A 87 -26.00 11.23 5.40
N GLY A 88 -27.29 11.01 5.72
CA GLY A 88 -28.27 10.51 4.77
C GLY A 88 -28.05 9.05 4.33
N GLY A 89 -27.35 8.25 5.12
CA GLY A 89 -27.02 6.86 4.78
C GLY A 89 -25.76 6.69 3.93
N ALA A 90 -24.88 7.70 3.88
CA ALA A 90 -23.59 7.58 3.17
C ALA A 90 -22.68 6.59 3.85
N PHE A 91 -21.92 5.86 3.04
CA PHE A 91 -20.82 4.99 3.51
C PHE A 91 -19.52 5.78 3.60
N LEU A 92 -18.83 5.65 4.71
CA LEU A 92 -17.49 6.17 4.92
C LEU A 92 -16.63 5.12 5.61
N TRP A 93 -15.42 4.93 5.13
CA TRP A 93 -14.43 4.08 5.77
C TRP A 93 -13.04 4.66 5.57
N GLY A 94 -12.19 4.51 6.57
CA GLY A 94 -10.81 4.96 6.48
C GLY A 94 -9.86 4.08 7.28
N TYR A 95 -8.58 4.16 6.94
CA TYR A 95 -7.50 3.50 7.67
C TYR A 95 -6.27 4.37 7.78
N PHE A 96 -5.44 4.06 8.78
CA PHE A 96 -4.08 4.55 8.92
C PHE A 96 -3.20 3.42 9.43
N ASP A 97 -2.09 3.19 8.74
CA ASP A 97 -1.08 2.21 9.11
C ASP A 97 0.28 2.91 9.23
N TYR A 98 1.02 2.55 10.27
CA TYR A 98 2.41 2.93 10.47
C TYR A 98 3.24 1.68 10.71
N THR A 99 4.37 1.59 10.02
CA THR A 99 5.35 0.51 10.22
C THR A 99 6.75 1.10 10.39
N HIS A 100 7.49 0.55 11.34
CA HIS A 100 8.90 0.85 11.56
C HIS A 100 9.69 -0.46 11.54
N ASP A 101 10.59 -0.58 10.55
CA ASP A 101 11.41 -1.76 10.34
C ASP A 101 12.88 -1.48 10.66
N LYS A 102 13.51 -2.41 11.40
CA LYS A 102 14.94 -2.48 11.58
C LYS A 102 15.46 -3.75 10.92
N ILE A 103 16.07 -3.58 9.75
CA ILE A 103 16.60 -4.67 8.94
C ILE A 103 18.10 -4.72 9.14
N ARG A 104 18.62 -5.84 9.63
CA ARG A 104 20.05 -5.99 9.93
C ARG A 104 20.78 -6.75 8.85
N ASP A 105 22.03 -6.37 8.61
CA ASP A 105 22.93 -7.02 7.68
C ASP A 105 22.34 -7.16 6.26
N ALA A 106 21.72 -6.10 5.75
CA ALA A 106 21.25 -6.01 4.37
C ALA A 106 22.36 -5.50 3.45
N ARG A 107 22.35 -5.93 2.19
CA ARG A 107 23.24 -5.49 1.12
C ARG A 107 22.57 -5.64 -0.24
N PHE A 108 23.21 -5.13 -1.29
CA PHE A 108 22.76 -5.23 -2.68
C PHE A 108 21.41 -4.56 -2.95
N ASN A 109 21.03 -3.58 -2.14
CA ASN A 109 19.85 -2.77 -2.37
C ASN A 109 20.06 -1.35 -1.80
N ALA A 110 19.69 -0.35 -2.58
CA ALA A 110 19.70 1.06 -2.18
C ALA A 110 18.37 1.75 -2.49
N SER A 111 17.26 0.98 -2.50
CA SER A 111 15.91 1.43 -2.86
C SER A 111 14.88 0.84 -1.89
N LEU A 112 13.72 1.48 -1.75
CA LEU A 112 12.53 0.92 -1.10
C LEU A 112 11.71 0.04 -2.06
N ILE A 113 11.92 0.19 -3.36
CA ILE A 113 11.32 -0.65 -4.38
C ILE A 113 11.95 -2.04 -4.30
N ASP A 114 11.12 -3.09 -4.30
CA ASP A 114 11.63 -4.46 -4.41
C ASP A 114 12.31 -4.64 -5.78
N PRO A 115 13.64 -4.83 -5.83
CA PRO A 115 14.38 -4.96 -7.08
C PRO A 115 13.97 -6.21 -7.88
N LEU A 116 13.32 -7.18 -7.26
CA LEU A 116 12.89 -8.42 -7.89
C LEU A 116 11.45 -8.39 -8.43
N ARG A 117 10.75 -7.26 -8.32
CA ARG A 117 9.40 -7.11 -8.89
C ARG A 117 9.36 -6.91 -10.42
N GLY A 118 10.51 -7.06 -11.10
CA GLY A 118 10.63 -6.89 -12.55
C GLY A 118 11.16 -5.54 -13.01
N MET A 119 11.47 -4.61 -12.08
CA MET A 119 12.14 -3.35 -12.37
C MET A 119 13.65 -3.50 -12.10
N PRO A 120 14.48 -3.58 -13.14
CA PRO A 120 15.90 -3.91 -12.98
C PRO A 120 16.81 -2.71 -12.72
N TYR A 121 16.29 -1.47 -12.80
CA TYR A 121 17.08 -0.25 -12.69
C TYR A 121 17.17 0.22 -11.24
N TYR A 122 18.21 -0.17 -10.53
CA TYR A 122 18.46 0.24 -9.16
C TYR A 122 19.97 0.28 -8.86
N ILE A 123 20.34 0.98 -7.80
CA ILE A 123 21.73 1.01 -7.32
C ILE A 123 21.91 -0.08 -6.27
N ALA A 124 23.01 -0.82 -6.35
CA ALA A 124 23.40 -1.85 -5.41
C ALA A 124 24.80 -1.58 -4.86
N ASP A 125 25.01 -1.87 -3.59
CA ASP A 125 26.34 -1.91 -2.98
C ASP A 125 26.53 -3.21 -2.19
N ARG A 126 27.77 -3.63 -1.98
CA ARG A 126 28.12 -4.88 -1.31
C ARG A 126 28.23 -4.78 0.22
N ASN A 127 28.24 -3.56 0.75
CA ASN A 127 28.51 -3.36 2.16
C ASN A 127 27.34 -3.79 3.02
N LEU A 128 27.60 -4.70 3.96
CA LEU A 128 26.60 -5.08 4.96
C LEU A 128 26.27 -3.90 5.85
N SER A 129 25.01 -3.65 6.05
CA SER A 129 24.56 -2.58 6.92
C SER A 129 23.14 -2.79 7.39
N ASP A 130 22.80 -2.08 8.46
CA ASP A 130 21.45 -1.99 8.93
C ASP A 130 20.66 -0.93 8.15
N TRP A 131 19.42 -1.26 7.82
CA TRP A 131 18.43 -0.34 7.31
C TRP A 131 17.41 0.01 8.38
N ILE A 132 16.98 1.26 8.41
CA ILE A 132 15.83 1.72 9.17
C ILE A 132 14.81 2.24 8.16
N ASN A 133 13.64 1.60 8.11
CA ASN A 133 12.53 2.00 7.26
C ASN A 133 11.36 2.46 8.11
N GLN A 134 10.65 3.45 7.61
CA GLN A 134 9.37 3.92 8.16
C GLN A 134 8.39 4.07 7.02
N ASP A 135 7.19 3.56 7.21
CA ASP A 135 6.10 3.61 6.25
C ASP A 135 4.84 4.15 6.93
N TYR A 136 4.16 5.06 6.25
CA TYR A 136 2.90 5.66 6.64
C TYR A 136 1.92 5.48 5.50
N SER A 137 0.83 4.76 5.74
CA SER A 137 -0.22 4.55 4.76
C SER A 137 -1.56 5.00 5.32
N LEU A 138 -2.32 5.72 4.54
CA LEU A 138 -3.67 6.13 4.91
C LEU A 138 -4.58 6.05 3.69
N GLY A 139 -5.84 5.74 3.92
CA GLY A 139 -6.83 5.67 2.86
C GLY A 139 -8.24 5.96 3.34
N LEU A 140 -9.08 6.27 2.37
CA LEU A 140 -10.49 6.59 2.54
C LEU A 140 -11.29 5.92 1.43
N LYS A 141 -12.44 5.34 1.78
CA LYS A 141 -13.50 4.99 0.85
C LYS A 141 -14.77 5.74 1.26
N ALA A 142 -15.40 6.44 0.33
CA ALA A 142 -16.66 7.12 0.56
C ALA A 142 -17.64 6.79 -0.56
N ALA A 143 -18.91 6.59 -0.21
CA ALA A 143 -19.98 6.39 -1.18
C ALA A 143 -21.27 7.09 -0.77
N THR A 144 -22.00 7.57 -1.77
CA THR A 144 -23.32 8.17 -1.56
C THR A 144 -24.35 7.10 -1.18
N PRO A 145 -25.46 7.44 -0.55
CA PRO A 145 -26.63 6.58 -0.56
C PRO A 145 -27.10 6.36 -2.00
N ALA A 146 -27.97 5.37 -2.20
CA ALA A 146 -28.55 5.12 -3.51
C ALA A 146 -29.43 6.32 -3.94
N LEU A 147 -29.00 7.03 -4.96
CA LEU A 147 -29.74 8.11 -5.57
C LEU A 147 -30.79 7.51 -6.53
N TRP A 148 -32.01 8.00 -6.45
CA TRP A 148 -33.18 7.48 -7.22
C TRP A 148 -33.32 5.95 -7.03
N ASP A 149 -32.97 5.45 -5.83
CA ASP A 149 -33.00 4.03 -5.46
C ASP A 149 -32.14 3.10 -6.33
N ARG A 150 -31.24 3.63 -7.16
CA ARG A 150 -30.48 2.83 -8.14
C ARG A 150 -29.03 3.22 -8.33
N LEU A 151 -28.68 4.48 -8.18
CA LEU A 151 -27.37 4.98 -8.58
C LEU A 151 -26.53 5.36 -7.36
N ILE A 152 -25.35 4.80 -7.25
CA ILE A 152 -24.42 5.06 -6.17
C ILE A 152 -23.11 5.57 -6.77
N PHE A 153 -22.61 6.69 -6.27
CA PHE A 153 -21.28 7.19 -6.57
C PHE A 153 -20.34 6.92 -5.41
N GLY A 154 -19.08 6.66 -5.73
CA GLY A 154 -18.06 6.45 -4.73
C GLY A 154 -16.71 7.03 -5.13
N ILE A 155 -15.85 7.20 -4.14
CA ILE A 155 -14.45 7.59 -4.32
C ILE A 155 -13.58 6.84 -3.33
N GLY A 156 -12.47 6.27 -3.83
CA GLY A 156 -11.37 5.76 -3.05
C GLY A 156 -10.19 6.71 -3.12
N LEU A 157 -9.49 6.91 -2.01
CA LEU A 157 -8.25 7.69 -1.92
C LEU A 157 -7.25 6.88 -1.10
N ASP A 158 -6.03 6.75 -1.60
CA ASP A 158 -4.92 6.12 -0.88
C ASP A 158 -3.67 6.98 -0.98
N TYR A 159 -2.98 7.12 0.13
CA TYR A 159 -1.71 7.81 0.21
C TYR A 159 -0.72 7.01 1.03
N THR A 160 0.48 6.81 0.49
CA THR A 160 1.60 6.18 1.19
C THR A 160 2.81 7.10 1.14
N ASN A 161 3.47 7.24 2.27
CA ASN A 161 4.77 7.89 2.37
C ASN A 161 5.72 6.96 3.11
N ALA A 162 6.87 6.67 2.52
CA ALA A 162 7.88 5.82 3.13
C ALA A 162 9.26 6.46 3.06
N GLN A 163 10.07 6.16 4.05
CA GLN A 163 11.48 6.54 4.06
C GLN A 163 12.33 5.37 4.54
N GLY A 164 13.52 5.26 3.97
CA GLY A 164 14.51 4.28 4.37
C GLY A 164 15.90 4.88 4.38
N ALA A 165 16.72 4.45 5.32
CA ALA A 165 18.10 4.89 5.40
C ALA A 165 19.02 3.74 5.83
N LYS A 166 20.11 3.61 5.10
CA LYS A 166 21.20 2.68 5.41
C LYS A 166 22.25 3.36 6.29
N GLN A 167 22.83 2.62 7.22
CA GLN A 167 23.72 3.20 8.23
C GLN A 167 25.20 3.25 7.81
N MET A 168 25.65 2.33 6.94
CA MET A 168 27.04 2.29 6.44
C MET A 168 27.14 2.85 5.04
N ASP A 169 28.33 3.43 4.73
CA ASP A 169 28.62 3.98 3.41
C ASP A 169 28.61 2.90 2.29
N PRO A 170 28.15 3.27 1.09
CA PRO A 170 27.43 4.47 0.79
C PRO A 170 26.09 4.49 1.54
N ARG A 171 25.72 5.64 2.10
CA ARG A 171 24.51 5.80 2.92
C ARG A 171 23.31 6.21 2.06
N PRO A 172 22.63 5.30 1.39
CA PRO A 172 21.41 5.68 0.70
C PRO A 172 20.37 6.12 1.71
N LYS A 173 19.76 7.26 1.42
CA LYS A 173 18.53 7.74 2.02
C LYS A 173 17.48 7.80 0.92
N VAL A 174 16.39 7.12 1.14
CA VAL A 174 15.33 6.97 0.14
C VAL A 174 14.03 7.53 0.70
N LEU A 175 13.36 8.33 -0.10
CA LEU A 175 12.03 8.88 0.19
C LEU A 175 11.08 8.41 -0.89
N MET A 176 9.93 7.86 -0.51
CA MET A 176 8.90 7.41 -1.43
C MET A 176 7.56 8.01 -1.06
N SER A 177 6.82 8.45 -2.07
CA SER A 177 5.43 8.82 -1.94
C SER A 177 4.59 8.15 -3.03
N LYS A 178 3.38 7.73 -2.67
CA LYS A 178 2.39 7.19 -3.59
C LYS A 178 1.04 7.81 -3.27
N PHE A 179 0.33 8.22 -4.31
CA PHE A 179 -1.05 8.69 -4.22
C PHE A 179 -1.89 7.92 -5.22
N ALA A 180 -3.11 7.55 -4.84
CA ALA A 180 -4.08 6.94 -5.73
C ALA A 180 -5.48 7.52 -5.51
N VAL A 181 -6.25 7.63 -6.59
CA VAL A 181 -7.66 8.05 -6.57
C VAL A 181 -8.47 7.13 -7.46
N THR A 182 -9.61 6.68 -6.94
CA THR A 182 -10.49 5.73 -7.62
C THR A 182 -11.95 6.18 -7.53
N PRO A 183 -12.39 7.11 -8.41
CA PRO A 183 -13.81 7.39 -8.58
C PRO A 183 -14.54 6.15 -9.13
N SER A 184 -15.77 5.95 -8.68
CA SER A 184 -16.53 4.76 -8.99
C SER A 184 -18.04 5.02 -9.03
N VAL A 185 -18.75 4.14 -9.71
CA VAL A 185 -20.20 4.18 -9.84
C VAL A 185 -20.75 2.76 -9.81
N VAL A 186 -21.95 2.61 -9.23
CA VAL A 186 -22.72 1.37 -9.26
C VAL A 186 -24.17 1.68 -9.59
N VAL A 187 -24.76 0.85 -10.42
CA VAL A 187 -26.19 0.86 -10.74
C VAL A 187 -26.80 -0.45 -10.26
N THR A 188 -27.89 -0.34 -9.50
CA THR A 188 -28.63 -1.50 -8.96
C THR A 188 -29.95 -1.71 -9.71
N ALA A 189 -30.29 -2.99 -9.93
CA ALA A 189 -31.54 -3.41 -10.54
C ALA A 189 -32.06 -4.71 -9.86
N GLY A 190 -32.84 -4.55 -8.80
CA GLY A 190 -33.36 -5.68 -8.01
C GLY A 190 -32.22 -6.44 -7.34
N ARG A 191 -32.00 -7.69 -7.78
CA ARG A 191 -30.95 -8.56 -7.25
C ARG A 191 -29.59 -8.41 -7.96
N HIS A 192 -29.51 -7.55 -8.96
CA HIS A 192 -28.34 -7.34 -9.79
C HIS A 192 -27.73 -5.96 -9.52
N ALA A 193 -26.42 -5.88 -9.54
CA ALA A 193 -25.70 -4.62 -9.56
C ALA A 193 -24.55 -4.68 -10.55
N VAL A 194 -24.34 -3.57 -11.27
CA VAL A 194 -23.23 -3.39 -12.21
C VAL A 194 -22.43 -2.19 -11.74
N GLY A 195 -21.14 -2.34 -11.63
CA GLY A 195 -20.22 -1.29 -11.22
C GLY A 195 -19.14 -1.03 -12.26
N ALA A 196 -18.62 0.19 -12.21
CA ALA A 196 -17.41 0.58 -12.90
C ALA A 196 -16.60 1.54 -12.04
N ASP A 197 -15.30 1.46 -12.17
CA ASP A 197 -14.35 2.38 -11.55
C ASP A 197 -13.26 2.78 -12.52
N PHE A 198 -12.65 3.93 -12.23
CA PHE A 198 -11.46 4.42 -12.90
C PHE A 198 -10.39 4.67 -11.84
N ALA A 199 -9.18 4.18 -12.07
CA ALA A 199 -8.07 4.31 -11.14
C ALA A 199 -6.93 5.13 -11.74
N TYR A 200 -6.47 6.12 -11.00
CA TYR A 200 -5.21 6.81 -11.26
C TYR A 200 -4.30 6.69 -10.06
N SER A 201 -3.04 6.33 -10.27
CA SER A 201 -2.03 6.41 -9.22
C SER A 201 -0.72 6.98 -9.74
N SER A 202 -0.05 7.72 -8.85
CA SER A 202 1.29 8.24 -9.08
C SER A 202 2.18 7.82 -7.92
N ARG A 203 3.38 7.33 -8.24
CA ARG A 203 4.42 6.95 -7.30
C ARG A 203 5.72 7.61 -7.66
N ARG A 204 6.38 8.18 -6.66
CA ARG A 204 7.71 8.76 -6.79
C ARG A 204 8.61 8.20 -5.69
N GLU A 205 9.84 7.87 -6.07
CA GLU A 205 10.90 7.52 -5.13
C GLU A 205 12.15 8.31 -5.49
N ASP A 206 12.69 9.03 -4.51
CA ASP A 206 13.94 9.78 -4.61
C ASP A 206 14.97 9.13 -3.68
N GLY A 207 16.07 8.66 -4.25
CA GLY A 207 17.17 8.02 -3.53
C GLY A 207 18.45 8.84 -3.65
N LEU A 208 19.02 9.24 -2.52
CA LEU A 208 20.30 9.93 -2.42
C LEU A 208 21.30 9.05 -1.70
N SER A 209 22.41 8.74 -2.37
CA SER A 209 23.53 8.01 -1.78
C SER A 209 24.72 8.93 -1.57
N MET A 210 25.26 8.98 -0.35
CA MET A 210 26.41 9.83 0.03
C MET A 210 27.32 9.06 0.98
N ASN A 211 28.62 9.34 0.90
CA ASN A 211 29.58 8.85 1.88
C ASN A 211 29.72 9.80 3.07
N SER A 212 29.90 9.25 4.27
CA SER A 212 30.24 10.02 5.46
C SER A 212 31.61 10.65 5.39
N VAL A 213 32.53 9.96 4.70
CA VAL A 213 33.89 10.44 4.42
C VAL A 213 33.99 10.71 2.92
N ILE A 214 33.94 11.98 2.53
CA ILE A 214 33.85 12.41 1.13
C ILE A 214 35.08 12.05 0.27
N PHE A 215 36.22 11.76 0.90
CA PHE A 215 37.46 11.38 0.19
C PHE A 215 37.64 9.88 0.00
N VAL A 216 36.71 9.07 0.49
CA VAL A 216 36.76 7.61 0.34
C VAL A 216 35.72 7.18 -0.68
N ASN A 217 36.17 6.66 -1.81
CA ASN A 217 35.28 6.12 -2.83
C ASN A 217 34.70 4.78 -2.41
N GLN A 218 33.40 4.63 -2.58
CA GLN A 218 32.68 3.37 -2.36
C GLN A 218 32.18 2.83 -3.70
N PRO A 219 32.56 1.60 -4.07
CA PRO A 219 32.08 1.01 -5.30
C PRO A 219 30.60 0.70 -5.20
N VAL A 220 29.87 1.01 -6.25
CA VAL A 220 28.46 0.69 -6.44
C VAL A 220 28.25 0.07 -7.80
N TRP A 221 27.17 -0.69 -7.94
CA TRP A 221 26.68 -1.20 -9.21
C TRP A 221 25.40 -0.49 -9.58
N GLU A 222 25.37 0.05 -10.77
CA GLU A 222 24.18 0.55 -11.39
C GLU A 222 23.58 -0.54 -12.27
N MET A 223 22.43 -1.04 -11.88
CA MET A 223 21.73 -2.10 -12.61
C MET A 223 21.02 -1.49 -13.83
N LEU A 224 21.28 -2.05 -15.02
CA LEU A 224 20.75 -1.61 -16.31
C LEU A 224 19.79 -2.62 -16.93
N GLY A 225 19.49 -3.69 -16.23
CA GLY A 225 18.64 -4.78 -16.65
C GLY A 225 18.93 -6.04 -15.87
N THR A 226 18.17 -7.09 -16.11
CA THR A 226 18.43 -8.38 -15.46
C THR A 226 19.79 -8.94 -15.89
N GLY A 227 20.75 -8.98 -14.94
CA GLY A 227 22.10 -9.46 -15.19
C GLY A 227 23.06 -8.47 -15.87
N PHE A 228 22.61 -7.25 -16.18
CA PHE A 228 23.45 -6.20 -16.74
C PHE A 228 23.66 -5.09 -15.71
N PHE A 229 24.88 -4.65 -15.56
CA PHE A 229 25.22 -3.54 -14.66
C PHE A 229 26.46 -2.80 -15.18
N THR A 230 26.60 -1.54 -14.74
CA THR A 230 27.85 -0.79 -14.83
C THR A 230 28.43 -0.58 -13.42
N GLU A 231 29.73 -0.56 -13.33
CA GLU A 231 30.42 -0.19 -12.10
C GLU A 231 30.55 1.33 -12.02
N GLY A 232 30.26 1.86 -10.83
CA GLY A 232 30.41 3.25 -10.50
C GLY A 232 30.98 3.43 -9.10
N GLU A 233 31.24 4.65 -8.71
CA GLU A 233 31.75 5.00 -7.38
C GLU A 233 30.95 6.16 -6.80
N ILE A 234 30.73 6.13 -5.49
CA ILE A 234 30.19 7.24 -4.71
C ILE A 234 31.27 7.70 -3.74
N GLY A 235 31.63 8.98 -3.76
CA GLY A 235 32.67 9.58 -2.92
C GLY A 235 33.31 10.79 -3.60
N ALA A 236 34.33 11.37 -2.96
CA ALA A 236 35.09 12.52 -3.46
C ALA A 236 34.21 13.72 -3.94
N GLY A 237 33.10 13.95 -3.24
CA GLY A 237 32.12 14.98 -3.62
C GLY A 237 31.06 14.52 -4.63
N MET A 238 31.11 13.29 -5.11
CA MET A 238 30.07 12.71 -5.97
C MET A 238 28.99 12.09 -5.10
N SER A 239 27.74 12.49 -5.35
CA SER A 239 26.54 11.85 -4.78
C SER A 239 25.79 11.19 -5.91
N GLY A 240 25.34 9.96 -5.70
CA GLY A 240 24.40 9.31 -6.62
C GLY A 240 22.97 9.71 -6.26
N LEU A 241 22.30 10.45 -7.13
CA LEU A 241 20.89 10.74 -7.02
C LEU A 241 20.13 9.86 -8.02
N ARG A 242 19.15 9.12 -7.52
CA ARG A 242 18.25 8.34 -8.34
C ARG A 242 16.81 8.76 -8.08
N ASP A 243 16.09 9.03 -9.13
CA ASP A 243 14.66 9.23 -9.09
C ASP A 243 13.95 8.11 -9.86
N TYR A 244 12.78 7.76 -9.35
CA TYR A 244 11.91 6.79 -9.94
C TYR A 244 10.48 7.31 -9.91
N ASN A 245 9.85 7.38 -11.07
CA ASN A 245 8.50 7.88 -11.24
C ASN A 245 7.65 6.85 -11.96
N ALA A 246 6.48 6.52 -11.41
CA ALA A 246 5.52 5.63 -12.03
C ALA A 246 4.15 6.28 -12.03
N ASN A 247 3.48 6.27 -13.18
CA ASN A 247 2.11 6.71 -13.33
C ASN A 247 1.28 5.57 -13.87
N SER A 248 0.17 5.27 -13.22
CA SER A 248 -0.74 4.21 -13.61
C SER A 248 -2.12 4.74 -13.91
N LEU A 249 -2.71 4.27 -14.98
CA LEU A 249 -4.10 4.47 -15.33
C LEU A 249 -4.77 3.10 -15.44
N GLY A 250 -5.91 2.95 -14.82
CA GLY A 250 -6.65 1.70 -14.84
C GLY A 250 -8.14 1.91 -14.75
N GLY A 251 -8.87 0.83 -14.78
CA GLY A 251 -10.29 0.80 -14.55
C GLY A 251 -10.80 -0.61 -14.44
N GLY A 252 -11.91 -0.76 -13.77
CA GLY A 252 -12.57 -2.01 -13.49
C GLY A 252 -14.05 -2.00 -13.90
N VAL A 253 -14.57 -3.19 -14.16
CA VAL A 253 -15.99 -3.44 -14.31
C VAL A 253 -16.38 -4.59 -13.41
N GLN A 254 -17.50 -4.46 -12.73
CA GLN A 254 -17.98 -5.45 -11.80
C GLN A 254 -19.44 -5.77 -12.04
N TYR A 255 -19.81 -7.01 -11.78
CA TYR A 255 -21.17 -7.46 -11.75
C TYR A 255 -21.43 -8.26 -10.49
N SER A 256 -22.50 -7.97 -9.78
CA SER A 256 -22.92 -8.80 -8.66
C SER A 256 -24.37 -9.26 -8.77
N PHE A 257 -24.60 -10.45 -8.26
CA PHE A 257 -25.93 -11.03 -8.04
C PHE A 257 -26.04 -11.40 -6.57
N SER A 258 -27.11 -10.92 -5.90
CA SER A 258 -27.31 -11.14 -4.46
C SER A 258 -28.71 -11.62 -4.16
N THR A 259 -28.78 -12.69 -3.37
CA THR A 259 -30.00 -13.24 -2.76
C THR A 259 -29.72 -13.46 -1.27
N ASP A 260 -30.76 -13.83 -0.52
CA ASP A 260 -30.62 -14.14 0.92
C ASP A 260 -29.68 -15.32 1.20
N LYS A 261 -29.42 -16.17 0.22
CA LYS A 261 -28.61 -17.40 0.37
C LYS A 261 -27.31 -17.39 -0.42
N ILE A 262 -27.23 -16.61 -1.50
CA ILE A 262 -26.10 -16.64 -2.43
C ILE A 262 -25.75 -15.21 -2.80
N LYS A 263 -24.48 -14.89 -2.66
CA LYS A 263 -23.87 -13.66 -3.19
C LYS A 263 -22.75 -14.06 -4.16
N VAL A 264 -22.76 -13.48 -5.34
CA VAL A 264 -21.74 -13.68 -6.38
C VAL A 264 -21.25 -12.31 -6.81
N LEU A 265 -19.94 -12.17 -6.93
CA LEU A 265 -19.27 -10.99 -7.51
C LEU A 265 -18.32 -11.47 -8.60
N LEU A 266 -18.42 -10.87 -9.77
CA LEU A 266 -17.46 -11.01 -10.87
C LEU A 266 -16.81 -9.65 -11.08
N SER A 267 -15.49 -9.64 -11.15
CA SER A 267 -14.72 -8.42 -11.42
C SER A 267 -13.70 -8.67 -12.51
N GLY A 268 -13.46 -7.64 -13.33
CA GLY A 268 -12.37 -7.60 -14.30
C GLY A 268 -11.75 -6.22 -14.26
N GLU A 269 -10.41 -6.19 -14.19
CA GLU A 269 -9.63 -4.95 -14.04
C GLU A 269 -8.49 -4.94 -15.05
N TYR A 270 -8.17 -3.75 -15.52
CA TYR A 270 -7.01 -3.51 -16.36
C TYR A 270 -6.27 -2.26 -15.88
N THR A 271 -4.96 -2.37 -15.75
CA THR A 271 -4.10 -1.25 -15.38
C THR A 271 -2.89 -1.18 -16.32
N HIS A 272 -2.60 0.02 -16.80
CA HIS A 272 -1.41 0.34 -17.56
C HIS A 272 -0.52 1.27 -16.73
N THR A 273 0.75 0.90 -16.58
CA THR A 273 1.73 1.66 -15.82
C THR A 273 2.89 2.06 -16.72
N VAL A 274 3.27 3.32 -16.66
CA VAL A 274 4.50 3.85 -17.24
C VAL A 274 5.45 4.19 -16.11
N GLU A 275 6.67 3.68 -16.20
CA GLU A 275 7.71 3.84 -15.19
C GLU A 275 8.95 4.46 -15.82
N ASP A 276 9.48 5.51 -15.20
CA ASP A 276 10.71 6.18 -15.57
C ASP A 276 11.70 6.08 -14.42
N ALA A 277 12.94 5.70 -14.72
CA ALA A 277 14.04 5.70 -13.76
C ALA A 277 15.16 6.61 -14.26
N GLY A 278 15.49 7.62 -13.47
CA GLY A 278 16.55 8.59 -13.75
C GLY A 278 17.75 8.40 -12.82
N ASN A 279 18.95 8.53 -13.36
CA ASN A 279 20.18 8.62 -12.58
C ASN A 279 20.83 9.97 -12.85
N HIS A 280 21.18 10.68 -11.79
CA HIS A 280 21.84 11.97 -11.82
C HIS A 280 23.15 11.90 -11.05
N TYR A 281 24.25 12.27 -11.70
CA TYR A 281 25.60 12.24 -11.14
C TYR A 281 26.13 13.65 -10.92
#